data_5de36af7c5ff24b248d2dbe27a59d302
#
_entry.id   5de36af7c5ff24b248d2dbe27a59d302
#
_cell.length_a   1.000
_cell.length_b   1.000
_cell.length_c   1.000
_cell.angle_alpha   90.00
_cell.angle_beta   90.00
_cell.angle_gamma   90.00
#
_symmetry.space_group_name_H-M   'P 1'
#
loop_
_entity.id
_entity.type
_entity.pdbx_description
1 polymer ?
#
loop_
_entity_poly.entity_id
_entity_poly.type
_entity_poly.pdbx_seq_one_letter_code
_entity_poly.pdbx_strand_id
1 'polypeptide(L)'
;MRARGTTLAECAQRDIDDWFADGPKTRLTARIFMTFAIRRRLCPKLQIPNPPRVTPEAQPQAERIALVRRLFADDSLAPIDRVAGLLVLLYAQPATRITQIKVDDLTARNGQVLLRIAEEDLLMPEPLDRLITGLITQRRNMGTAANPTSPWLLPGQRPNRPITTSRLRVRLRSLGITGTSRVAAFNELLREIPAPVLADLVGCHPRFAAERTSALATDWANYAAIRARPSPTNA
;
A
#
# COMPACT_ATOMS: atom_id res chain seq x y z
N MET A 1 -13.00 -24.35 -20.56
CA MET A 1 -13.79 -24.20 -21.78
C MET A 1 -13.55 -25.31 -22.80
N ARG A 2 -12.34 -25.74 -23.13
CA ARG A 2 -12.15 -26.91 -24.04
C ARG A 2 -12.86 -28.21 -23.60
N ALA A 3 -13.06 -28.42 -22.30
CA ALA A 3 -13.73 -29.62 -21.78
C ALA A 3 -15.26 -29.69 -22.04
N ARG A 4 -15.91 -28.59 -22.42
CA ARG A 4 -17.37 -28.55 -22.69
C ARG A 4 -17.70 -28.22 -24.15
N GLY A 5 -16.71 -28.07 -25.03
CA GLY A 5 -16.92 -27.78 -26.48
C GLY A 5 -17.57 -26.44 -26.78
N THR A 6 -17.74 -25.55 -25.78
CA THR A 6 -18.41 -24.25 -25.93
C THR A 6 -17.42 -23.19 -26.41
N THR A 7 -17.78 -22.47 -27.45
CA THR A 7 -17.00 -21.32 -27.94
C THR A 7 -17.25 -20.09 -27.05
N LEU A 8 -16.36 -19.11 -27.13
CA LEU A 8 -16.48 -17.85 -26.37
C LEU A 8 -17.75 -17.07 -26.77
N ALA A 9 -18.14 -17.16 -28.05
CA ALA A 9 -19.31 -16.47 -28.59
C ALA A 9 -20.64 -17.09 -28.10
N GLU A 10 -20.63 -18.37 -27.77
CA GLU A 10 -21.81 -19.15 -27.30
C GLU A 10 -21.86 -19.26 -25.78
N CYS A 11 -20.91 -18.63 -25.07
CA CYS A 11 -20.80 -18.73 -23.62
C CYS A 11 -22.00 -18.06 -22.94
N ALA A 12 -22.72 -18.81 -22.12
CA ALA A 12 -23.83 -18.31 -21.31
C ALA A 12 -23.36 -17.91 -19.89
N GLN A 13 -24.18 -17.15 -19.15
CA GLN A 13 -23.87 -16.73 -17.78
C GLN A 13 -23.56 -17.93 -16.87
N ARG A 14 -24.36 -18.99 -16.94
CA ARG A 14 -24.17 -20.22 -16.17
C ARG A 14 -22.80 -20.86 -16.37
N ASP A 15 -22.23 -20.78 -17.61
CA ASP A 15 -20.93 -21.39 -17.90
C ASP A 15 -19.81 -20.62 -17.18
N ILE A 16 -19.99 -19.31 -17.02
CA ILE A 16 -19.09 -18.43 -16.26
C ILE A 16 -19.22 -18.69 -14.78
N ASP A 17 -20.44 -18.74 -14.26
CA ASP A 17 -20.71 -18.94 -12.85
C ASP A 17 -20.17 -20.30 -12.37
N ASP A 18 -20.46 -21.38 -13.08
CA ASP A 18 -19.93 -22.73 -12.83
C ASP A 18 -18.40 -22.74 -12.89
N TRP A 19 -17.83 -22.10 -13.93
CA TRP A 19 -16.38 -22.09 -14.10
C TRP A 19 -15.66 -21.36 -12.98
N PHE A 20 -16.25 -20.29 -12.43
CA PHE A 20 -15.67 -19.58 -11.30
C PHE A 20 -15.94 -20.29 -9.97
N ALA A 21 -17.10 -20.95 -9.79
CA ALA A 21 -17.46 -21.66 -8.57
C ALA A 21 -16.53 -22.86 -8.33
N ASP A 22 -16.28 -23.67 -9.34
CA ASP A 22 -15.55 -24.94 -9.23
C ASP A 22 -14.03 -24.79 -9.33
N GLY A 23 -13.50 -23.59 -9.34
CA GLY A 23 -12.11 -23.40 -9.69
C GLY A 23 -11.21 -22.73 -8.66
N PRO A 24 -9.89 -22.89 -8.83
CA PRO A 24 -8.93 -22.23 -7.97
C PRO A 24 -9.05 -20.70 -8.10
N LYS A 25 -8.72 -19.98 -7.03
CA LYS A 25 -8.77 -18.49 -6.97
C LYS A 25 -7.98 -17.81 -8.09
N THR A 26 -7.00 -18.50 -8.69
CA THR A 26 -6.25 -18.04 -9.86
C THR A 26 -7.12 -17.82 -11.10
N ARG A 27 -8.31 -18.44 -11.19
CA ARG A 27 -9.26 -18.19 -12.29
C ARG A 27 -9.73 -16.74 -12.35
N LEU A 28 -9.69 -16.03 -11.22
CA LEU A 28 -10.04 -14.60 -11.16
C LEU A 28 -9.14 -13.72 -12.04
N THR A 29 -7.93 -14.17 -12.40
CA THR A 29 -7.06 -13.46 -13.35
C THR A 29 -7.65 -13.42 -14.75
N ALA A 30 -8.47 -14.42 -15.13
CA ALA A 30 -9.16 -14.46 -16.43
C ALA A 30 -10.20 -13.33 -16.60
N ARG A 31 -10.57 -12.67 -15.49
CA ARG A 31 -11.49 -11.52 -15.51
C ARG A 31 -11.03 -10.41 -16.47
N ILE A 32 -9.73 -10.13 -16.51
CA ILE A 32 -9.17 -9.10 -17.40
C ILE A 32 -9.43 -9.48 -18.85
N PHE A 33 -9.17 -10.75 -19.20
CA PHE A 33 -9.45 -11.28 -20.53
C PHE A 33 -10.94 -11.25 -20.86
N MET A 34 -11.79 -11.70 -19.95
CA MET A 34 -13.25 -11.71 -20.17
C MET A 34 -13.81 -10.29 -20.35
N THR A 35 -13.34 -9.33 -19.54
CA THR A 35 -13.71 -7.92 -19.68
C THR A 35 -13.29 -7.36 -21.04
N PHE A 36 -12.11 -7.73 -21.52
CA PHE A 36 -11.64 -7.38 -22.87
C PHE A 36 -12.52 -8.01 -23.95
N ALA A 37 -12.83 -9.31 -23.83
CA ALA A 37 -13.66 -10.05 -24.77
C ALA A 37 -15.08 -9.44 -24.90
N ILE A 38 -15.70 -9.08 -23.77
CA ILE A 38 -17.00 -8.40 -23.74
C ILE A 38 -16.93 -7.04 -24.44
N ARG A 39 -15.91 -6.23 -24.13
CA ARG A 39 -15.70 -4.91 -24.78
C ARG A 39 -15.49 -5.03 -26.28
N ARG A 40 -14.85 -6.09 -26.73
CA ARG A 40 -14.61 -6.38 -28.17
C ARG A 40 -15.77 -7.12 -28.84
N ARG A 41 -16.86 -7.38 -28.11
CA ARG A 41 -18.03 -8.14 -28.62
C ARG A 41 -17.69 -9.55 -29.10
N LEU A 42 -16.64 -10.16 -28.53
CA LEU A 42 -16.24 -11.54 -28.82
C LEU A 42 -17.07 -12.56 -28.02
N CYS A 43 -17.82 -12.11 -27.04
CA CYS A 43 -18.78 -12.90 -26.26
C CYS A 43 -19.96 -12.00 -25.85
N PRO A 44 -21.09 -12.59 -25.42
CA PRO A 44 -22.23 -11.85 -24.89
C PRO A 44 -21.84 -10.99 -23.68
N LYS A 45 -22.72 -10.05 -23.30
CA LYS A 45 -22.53 -9.26 -22.08
C LYS A 45 -22.78 -10.11 -20.86
N LEU A 46 -21.71 -10.64 -20.25
CA LEU A 46 -21.70 -11.51 -19.09
C LEU A 46 -21.31 -10.75 -17.83
N GLN A 47 -21.92 -11.12 -16.70
CA GLN A 47 -21.50 -10.64 -15.39
C GLN A 47 -20.33 -11.49 -14.89
N ILE A 48 -19.19 -10.86 -14.67
CA ILE A 48 -17.99 -11.55 -14.20
C ILE A 48 -17.85 -11.31 -12.70
N PRO A 49 -17.80 -12.38 -11.88
CA PRO A 49 -17.67 -12.24 -10.44
C PRO A 49 -16.48 -11.39 -10.05
N ASN A 50 -16.67 -10.47 -9.11
CA ASN A 50 -15.56 -9.77 -8.48
C ASN A 50 -14.86 -10.73 -7.52
N PRO A 51 -13.53 -10.73 -7.46
CA PRO A 51 -12.86 -11.40 -6.37
C PRO A 51 -13.40 -10.86 -5.04
N PRO A 52 -13.64 -11.74 -4.04
CA PRO A 52 -14.00 -11.27 -2.72
C PRO A 52 -12.94 -10.26 -2.28
N ARG A 53 -13.37 -9.07 -1.87
CA ARG A 53 -12.48 -8.10 -1.26
C ARG A 53 -12.04 -8.65 0.08
N VAL A 54 -10.90 -9.31 0.10
CA VAL A 54 -10.24 -9.62 1.36
C VAL A 54 -9.74 -8.29 1.89
N THR A 55 -10.41 -7.76 2.89
CA THR A 55 -9.88 -6.63 3.66
C THR A 55 -8.65 -7.15 4.40
N PRO A 56 -7.43 -6.69 4.09
CA PRO A 56 -6.27 -7.19 4.80
C PRO A 56 -6.43 -6.85 6.28
N GLU A 57 -6.19 -7.82 7.13
CA GLU A 57 -6.09 -7.60 8.56
C GLU A 57 -4.95 -6.61 8.84
N ALA A 58 -5.17 -5.70 9.76
CA ALA A 58 -4.14 -4.75 10.15
C ALA A 58 -3.15 -5.43 11.08
N GLN A 59 -1.85 -5.15 10.91
CA GLN A 59 -0.83 -5.57 11.86
C GLN A 59 -1.11 -4.96 13.24
N PRO A 60 -0.86 -5.69 14.35
CA PRO A 60 -0.99 -5.15 15.70
C PRO A 60 -0.20 -3.85 15.88
N GLN A 61 -0.80 -2.86 16.53
CA GLN A 61 -0.19 -1.53 16.71
C GLN A 61 1.15 -1.60 17.45
N ALA A 62 1.28 -2.48 18.44
CA ALA A 62 2.52 -2.68 19.18
C ALA A 62 3.68 -3.13 18.26
N GLU A 63 3.41 -4.05 17.34
CA GLU A 63 4.40 -4.52 16.35
C GLU A 63 4.80 -3.40 15.38
N ARG A 64 3.82 -2.62 14.90
CA ARG A 64 4.10 -1.47 14.04
C ARG A 64 5.01 -0.46 14.74
N ILE A 65 4.72 -0.12 16.00
CA ILE A 65 5.55 0.80 16.80
C ILE A 65 6.95 0.22 17.02
N ALA A 66 7.07 -1.08 17.30
CA ALA A 66 8.37 -1.73 17.46
C ALA A 66 9.21 -1.64 16.17
N LEU A 67 8.59 -1.83 15.00
CA LEU A 67 9.25 -1.65 13.71
C LEU A 67 9.70 -0.19 13.49
N VAL A 68 8.86 0.79 13.82
CA VAL A 68 9.22 2.21 13.73
C VAL A 68 10.44 2.52 14.60
N ARG A 69 10.43 2.09 15.86
CA ARG A 69 11.56 2.29 16.80
C ARG A 69 12.84 1.64 16.27
N ARG A 70 12.74 0.41 15.76
CA ARG A 70 13.88 -0.29 15.16
C ARG A 70 14.46 0.47 13.97
N LEU A 71 13.62 0.96 13.06
CA LEU A 71 14.08 1.71 11.88
C LEU A 71 14.76 3.03 12.25
N PHE A 72 14.39 3.65 13.38
CA PHE A 72 15.08 4.83 13.88
C PHE A 72 16.39 4.51 14.58
N ALA A 73 16.46 3.42 15.32
CA ALA A 73 17.59 3.12 16.21
C ALA A 73 18.68 2.25 15.56
N ASP A 74 18.34 1.44 14.57
CA ASP A 74 19.27 0.46 13.99
C ASP A 74 20.03 1.04 12.79
N ASP A 75 21.22 1.56 13.06
CA ASP A 75 22.11 2.15 12.03
C ASP A 75 22.75 1.10 11.12
N SER A 76 22.66 -0.20 11.46
CA SER A 76 23.13 -1.28 10.59
C SER A 76 22.25 -1.50 9.36
N LEU A 77 20.99 -1.00 9.43
CA LEU A 77 20.05 -1.09 8.31
C LEU A 77 20.41 -0.06 7.23
N ALA A 78 20.27 -0.47 5.98
CA ALA A 78 20.52 0.43 4.87
C ALA A 78 19.60 1.66 4.94
N PRO A 79 20.11 2.90 4.72
CA PRO A 79 19.31 4.12 4.81
C PRO A 79 18.06 4.11 3.92
N ILE A 80 18.14 3.50 2.74
CA ILE A 80 16.99 3.32 1.84
C ILE A 80 15.86 2.52 2.48
N ASP A 81 16.19 1.49 3.26
CA ASP A 81 15.21 0.64 3.92
C ASP A 81 14.56 1.35 5.11
N ARG A 82 15.38 2.09 5.86
CA ARG A 82 14.92 2.90 6.99
C ARG A 82 13.92 3.96 6.53
N VAL A 83 14.29 4.78 5.55
CA VAL A 83 13.42 5.83 5.01
C VAL A 83 12.17 5.25 4.37
N ALA A 84 12.30 4.26 3.50
CA ALA A 84 11.14 3.67 2.84
C ALA A 84 10.20 2.97 3.83
N GLY A 85 10.74 2.26 4.84
CA GLY A 85 9.97 1.63 5.89
C GLY A 85 9.19 2.64 6.73
N LEU A 86 9.82 3.75 7.12
CA LEU A 86 9.17 4.82 7.89
C LEU A 86 8.06 5.51 7.09
N LEU A 87 8.24 5.72 5.78
CA LEU A 87 7.19 6.26 4.91
C LEU A 87 5.97 5.32 4.83
N VAL A 88 6.18 3.99 4.87
CA VAL A 88 5.07 3.03 4.94
C VAL A 88 4.41 3.05 6.31
N LEU A 89 5.20 3.00 7.40
CA LEU A 89 4.69 2.79 8.75
C LEU A 89 4.09 4.03 9.40
N LEU A 90 4.57 5.23 9.03
CA LEU A 90 4.08 6.50 9.58
C LEU A 90 3.04 7.16 8.67
N TYR A 91 3.25 7.13 7.35
CA TYR A 91 2.43 7.87 6.39
C TYR A 91 1.61 6.97 5.47
N ALA A 92 1.56 5.67 5.73
CA ALA A 92 0.81 4.69 4.95
C ALA A 92 1.12 4.71 3.43
N GLN A 93 2.30 5.23 3.04
CA GLN A 93 2.64 5.39 1.63
C GLN A 93 2.80 4.05 0.93
N PRO A 94 2.18 3.85 -0.24
CA PRO A 94 2.38 2.62 -1.01
C PRO A 94 3.79 2.58 -1.63
N ALA A 95 4.38 1.40 -1.71
CA ALA A 95 5.71 1.23 -2.32
C ALA A 95 5.79 1.76 -3.76
N THR A 96 4.68 1.74 -4.49
CA THR A 96 4.59 2.34 -5.84
C THR A 96 4.85 3.84 -5.83
N ARG A 97 4.35 4.56 -4.84
CA ARG A 97 4.53 6.00 -4.71
C ARG A 97 5.91 6.34 -4.16
N ILE A 98 6.37 5.59 -3.15
CA ILE A 98 7.70 5.77 -2.57
C ILE A 98 8.78 5.67 -3.65
N THR A 99 8.66 4.73 -4.60
CA THR A 99 9.62 4.60 -5.71
C THR A 99 9.59 5.77 -6.70
N GLN A 100 8.54 6.58 -6.71
CA GLN A 100 8.40 7.73 -7.61
C GLN A 100 8.80 9.06 -6.96
N ILE A 101 9.20 9.07 -5.70
CA ILE A 101 9.66 10.28 -5.02
C ILE A 101 10.98 10.74 -5.65
N LYS A 102 11.00 12.01 -6.05
CA LYS A 102 12.20 12.69 -6.55
C LYS A 102 12.87 13.48 -5.45
N VAL A 103 14.13 13.84 -5.65
CA VAL A 103 14.85 14.74 -4.73
C VAL A 103 14.21 16.12 -4.73
N ASP A 104 13.72 16.55 -5.89
CA ASP A 104 13.06 17.86 -6.05
C ASP A 104 11.69 17.94 -5.35
N ASP A 105 11.11 16.79 -4.97
CA ASP A 105 9.91 16.74 -4.13
C ASP A 105 10.22 17.01 -2.64
N LEU A 106 11.51 17.17 -2.31
CA LEU A 106 12.00 17.49 -0.97
C LEU A 106 12.51 18.92 -0.93
N THR A 107 11.93 19.71 -0.06
CA THR A 107 12.29 21.11 0.12
C THR A 107 12.74 21.35 1.57
N ALA A 108 13.89 21.99 1.75
CA ALA A 108 14.33 22.44 3.07
C ALA A 108 13.91 23.89 3.29
N ARG A 109 13.09 24.15 4.33
CA ARG A 109 12.69 25.50 4.74
C ARG A 109 12.87 25.65 6.25
N ASN A 110 13.54 26.70 6.69
CA ASN A 110 13.74 27.01 8.12
C ASN A 110 14.31 25.82 8.93
N GLY A 111 15.21 25.05 8.35
CA GLY A 111 15.78 23.87 9.00
C GLY A 111 14.88 22.63 9.04
N GLN A 112 13.68 22.70 8.47
CA GLN A 112 12.74 21.60 8.38
C GLN A 112 12.71 21.01 6.96
N VAL A 113 12.53 19.71 6.87
CA VAL A 113 12.36 19.00 5.60
C VAL A 113 10.88 18.83 5.31
N LEU A 114 10.45 19.28 4.17
CA LEU A 114 9.10 19.13 3.63
C LEU A 114 9.15 18.15 2.47
N LEU A 115 8.24 17.19 2.45
CA LEU A 115 8.08 16.23 1.35
C LEU A 115 6.75 16.47 0.65
N ARG A 116 6.78 16.75 -0.63
CA ARG A 116 5.58 16.84 -1.46
C ARG A 116 5.09 15.43 -1.81
N ILE A 117 3.94 15.05 -1.23
CA ILE A 117 3.35 13.72 -1.46
C ILE A 117 2.12 13.80 -2.38
N ALA A 118 1.43 14.89 -2.41
CA ALA A 118 0.31 15.17 -3.30
C ALA A 118 0.42 16.62 -3.80
N GLU A 119 -0.61 17.41 -3.60
CA GLU A 119 -0.55 18.86 -3.87
C GLU A 119 0.01 19.64 -2.68
N GLU A 120 0.12 19.01 -1.51
CA GLU A 120 0.57 19.63 -0.27
C GLU A 120 1.95 19.13 0.16
N ASP A 121 2.71 20.04 0.81
CA ASP A 121 4.00 19.76 1.40
C ASP A 121 3.80 19.20 2.83
N LEU A 122 4.24 17.99 3.07
CA LEU A 122 4.15 17.31 4.36
C LEU A 122 5.44 17.50 5.14
N LEU A 123 5.33 18.05 6.35
CA LEU A 123 6.46 18.19 7.26
C LEU A 123 7.01 16.82 7.68
N MET A 124 8.31 16.62 7.50
CA MET A 124 9.01 15.44 8.00
C MET A 124 9.57 15.75 9.39
N PRO A 125 9.02 15.14 10.45
CA PRO A 125 9.51 15.42 11.82
C PRO A 125 10.88 14.76 12.05
N GLU A 126 11.61 15.30 13.03
CA GLU A 126 12.80 14.63 13.52
C GLU A 126 12.44 13.25 14.15
N PRO A 127 13.27 12.24 13.98
CA PRO A 127 14.55 12.18 13.25
C PRO A 127 14.44 11.73 11.79
N LEU A 128 13.24 11.67 11.19
CA LEU A 128 13.04 11.21 9.81
C LEU A 128 13.67 12.18 8.79
N ASP A 129 13.57 13.48 9.04
CA ASP A 129 14.19 14.53 8.22
C ASP A 129 15.71 14.34 8.08
N ARG A 130 16.39 14.00 9.18
CA ARG A 130 17.83 13.70 9.19
C ARG A 130 18.16 12.44 8.40
N LEU A 131 17.33 11.40 8.51
CA LEU A 131 17.50 10.17 7.74
C LEU A 131 17.34 10.42 6.24
N ILE A 132 16.37 11.23 5.84
CA ILE A 132 16.13 11.60 4.45
C ILE A 132 17.32 12.42 3.92
N THR A 133 17.75 13.42 4.67
CA THR A 133 18.91 14.27 4.30
C THR A 133 20.18 13.44 4.19
N GLY A 134 20.43 12.55 5.14
CA GLY A 134 21.54 11.62 5.12
C GLY A 134 21.49 10.66 3.91
N LEU A 135 20.31 10.15 3.57
CA LEU A 135 20.12 9.33 2.38
C LEU A 135 20.48 10.10 1.09
N ILE A 136 20.04 11.36 0.97
CA ILE A 136 20.35 12.21 -0.19
C ILE A 136 21.85 12.45 -0.30
N THR A 137 22.53 12.75 0.82
CA THR A 137 23.96 13.00 0.88
C THR A 137 24.78 11.76 0.51
N GLN A 138 24.45 10.61 1.11
CA GLN A 138 25.09 9.35 0.81
C GLN A 138 24.89 8.93 -0.65
N ARG A 139 23.71 9.19 -1.22
CA ARG A 139 23.42 8.92 -2.62
C ARG A 139 24.32 9.72 -3.56
N ARG A 140 24.62 10.97 -3.25
CA ARG A 140 25.58 11.80 -4.03
C ARG A 140 26.99 11.24 -3.96
N ASN A 141 27.38 10.70 -2.82
CA ASN A 141 28.69 10.07 -2.61
C ASN A 141 28.78 8.64 -3.20
N MET A 142 27.64 7.98 -3.43
CA MET A 142 27.56 6.68 -4.07
C MET A 142 27.37 6.75 -5.58
N GLY A 143 27.59 7.92 -6.17
CA GLY A 143 27.52 8.13 -7.61
C GLY A 143 28.45 7.14 -8.32
N THR A 144 27.92 6.04 -8.82
CA THR A 144 28.60 5.22 -9.81
C THR A 144 28.62 6.01 -11.12
N ALA A 145 29.64 5.80 -11.96
CA ALA A 145 29.69 6.38 -13.30
C ALA A 145 28.38 6.16 -14.11
N ALA A 146 27.59 5.15 -13.72
CA ALA A 146 26.31 4.82 -14.34
C ALA A 146 25.12 5.68 -13.89
N ASN A 147 25.18 6.40 -12.76
CA ASN A 147 24.03 7.14 -12.24
C ASN A 147 24.40 8.34 -11.32
N PRO A 148 25.28 9.27 -11.76
CA PRO A 148 25.78 10.34 -10.90
C PRO A 148 24.72 11.42 -10.57
N THR A 149 23.62 11.48 -11.32
CA THR A 149 22.63 12.57 -11.27
C THR A 149 21.19 12.06 -11.27
N SER A 150 20.94 10.90 -10.66
CA SER A 150 19.56 10.36 -10.61
C SER A 150 18.61 11.34 -9.90
N PRO A 151 17.48 11.72 -10.51
CA PRO A 151 16.49 12.59 -9.86
C PRO A 151 15.72 11.90 -8.75
N TRP A 152 15.79 10.56 -8.66
CA TRP A 152 14.99 9.76 -7.74
C TRP A 152 15.58 9.73 -6.34
N LEU A 153 14.74 9.85 -5.32
CA LEU A 153 15.15 9.67 -3.92
C LEU A 153 15.73 8.26 -3.71
N LEU A 154 15.09 7.25 -4.31
CA LEU A 154 15.49 5.86 -4.27
C LEU A 154 15.94 5.39 -5.66
N PRO A 155 17.20 5.65 -6.06
CA PRO A 155 17.70 5.26 -7.37
C PRO A 155 17.78 3.75 -7.54
N GLY A 156 17.49 3.30 -8.75
CA GLY A 156 17.62 1.88 -9.14
C GLY A 156 18.99 1.57 -9.72
N GLN A 157 19.14 0.32 -10.17
CA GLN A 157 20.37 -0.14 -10.83
C GLN A 157 20.53 0.35 -12.28
N ARG A 158 19.42 0.74 -12.92
CA ARG A 158 19.46 1.26 -14.29
C ARG A 158 19.59 2.77 -14.27
N PRO A 159 20.40 3.35 -15.18
CA PRO A 159 20.54 4.80 -15.27
C PRO A 159 19.17 5.49 -15.38
N ASN A 160 19.01 6.59 -14.68
CA ASN A 160 17.78 7.41 -14.67
C ASN A 160 16.47 6.69 -14.34
N ARG A 161 16.53 5.55 -13.65
CA ARG A 161 15.35 4.81 -13.20
C ARG A 161 15.34 4.67 -11.69
N PRO A 162 14.16 4.76 -11.05
CA PRO A 162 14.02 4.47 -9.64
C PRO A 162 14.19 2.96 -9.36
N ILE A 163 14.36 2.61 -8.11
CA ILE A 163 14.22 1.22 -7.66
C ILE A 163 12.85 0.68 -8.08
N THR A 164 12.79 -0.55 -8.56
CA THR A 164 11.49 -1.14 -8.93
C THR A 164 10.65 -1.39 -7.68
N THR A 165 9.34 -1.21 -7.82
CA THR A 165 8.37 -1.47 -6.74
C THR A 165 8.50 -2.90 -6.20
N SER A 166 8.74 -3.88 -7.06
CA SER A 166 8.92 -5.28 -6.67
C SER A 166 10.15 -5.44 -5.78
N ARG A 167 11.29 -4.83 -6.14
CA ARG A 167 12.52 -4.87 -5.36
C ARG A 167 12.36 -4.18 -4.01
N LEU A 168 11.71 -3.00 -3.99
CA LEU A 168 11.41 -2.30 -2.74
C LEU A 168 10.53 -3.16 -1.82
N ARG A 169 9.49 -3.79 -2.36
CA ARG A 169 8.62 -4.69 -1.57
C ARG A 169 9.37 -5.89 -0.99
N VAL A 170 10.32 -6.47 -1.72
CA VAL A 170 11.16 -7.56 -1.21
C VAL A 170 12.00 -7.08 -0.02
N ARG A 171 12.65 -5.91 -0.15
CA ARG A 171 13.44 -5.30 0.93
C ARG A 171 12.61 -4.99 2.17
N LEU A 172 11.44 -4.37 1.99
CA LEU A 172 10.53 -4.06 3.10
C LEU A 172 10.03 -5.34 3.79
N ARG A 173 9.73 -6.39 3.00
CA ARG A 173 9.27 -7.67 3.55
C ARG A 173 10.36 -8.36 4.39
N SER A 174 11.64 -8.26 4.03
CA SER A 174 12.73 -8.81 4.85
C SER A 174 12.86 -8.12 6.22
N LEU A 175 12.30 -6.92 6.37
CA LEU A 175 12.20 -6.19 7.64
C LEU A 175 10.89 -6.44 8.40
N GLY A 176 10.00 -7.28 7.86
CA GLY A 176 8.67 -7.53 8.43
C GLY A 176 7.61 -6.48 8.03
N ILE A 177 7.93 -5.58 7.09
CA ILE A 177 7.01 -4.53 6.63
C ILE A 177 6.24 -5.03 5.40
N THR A 178 4.92 -5.17 5.56
CA THR A 178 4.04 -5.78 4.55
C THR A 178 2.83 -4.89 4.24
N GLY A 179 1.90 -5.40 3.45
CA GLY A 179 0.61 -4.74 3.21
C GLY A 179 -0.21 -4.52 4.49
N THR A 180 -0.13 -5.46 5.45
CA THR A 180 -0.82 -5.37 6.74
C THR A 180 -0.25 -4.24 7.61
N SER A 181 1.07 -4.01 7.56
CA SER A 181 1.73 -2.88 8.23
C SER A 181 1.26 -1.53 7.67
N ARG A 182 1.12 -1.42 6.35
CA ARG A 182 0.56 -0.23 5.70
C ARG A 182 -0.90 0.00 6.09
N VAL A 183 -1.70 -1.07 6.16
CA VAL A 183 -3.12 -0.98 6.60
C VAL A 183 -3.20 -0.50 8.06
N ALA A 184 -2.32 -0.98 8.93
CA ALA A 184 -2.25 -0.52 10.32
C ALA A 184 -1.94 0.98 10.41
N ALA A 185 -0.95 1.45 9.63
CA ALA A 185 -0.63 2.88 9.55
C ALA A 185 -1.80 3.70 9.00
N PHE A 186 -2.48 3.21 7.97
CA PHE A 186 -3.65 3.88 7.39
C PHE A 186 -4.80 3.99 8.37
N ASN A 187 -5.09 2.92 9.12
CA ASN A 187 -6.12 2.92 10.14
C ASN A 187 -5.83 3.92 11.27
N GLU A 188 -4.56 4.06 11.64
CA GLU A 188 -4.17 5.03 12.67
C GLU A 188 -4.37 6.47 12.18
N LEU A 189 -3.95 6.76 10.96
CA LEU A 189 -4.15 8.08 10.36
C LEU A 189 -5.64 8.44 10.20
N LEU A 190 -6.51 7.45 9.93
CA LEU A 190 -7.96 7.67 9.85
C LEU A 190 -8.61 8.09 11.18
N ARG A 191 -7.92 7.92 12.31
CA ARG A 191 -8.41 8.39 13.63
C ARG A 191 -8.22 9.89 13.82
N GLU A 192 -7.26 10.47 13.10
CA GLU A 192 -6.85 11.86 13.23
C GLU A 192 -7.19 12.69 12.01
N ILE A 193 -7.22 12.08 10.82
CA ILE A 193 -7.38 12.75 9.53
C ILE A 193 -8.69 12.30 8.88
N PRO A 194 -9.53 13.23 8.40
CA PRO A 194 -10.75 12.89 7.65
C PRO A 194 -10.46 12.03 6.43
N ALA A 195 -11.32 11.01 6.18
CA ALA A 195 -11.11 10.02 5.13
C ALA A 195 -10.86 10.60 3.73
N PRO A 196 -11.54 11.66 3.25
CA PRO A 196 -11.24 12.25 1.96
C PRO A 196 -9.82 12.84 1.89
N VAL A 197 -9.42 13.60 2.92
CA VAL A 197 -8.08 14.21 2.99
C VAL A 197 -6.99 13.14 3.01
N LEU A 198 -7.18 12.09 3.82
CA LEU A 198 -6.24 10.97 3.87
C LEU A 198 -6.18 10.22 2.54
N ALA A 199 -7.31 10.08 1.83
CA ALA A 199 -7.34 9.43 0.53
C ALA A 199 -6.45 10.16 -0.48
N ASP A 200 -6.52 11.48 -0.52
CA ASP A 200 -5.69 12.32 -1.40
C ASP A 200 -4.21 12.25 -0.99
N LEU A 201 -3.93 12.39 0.31
CA LEU A 201 -2.57 12.31 0.85
C LEU A 201 -1.89 10.97 0.54
N VAL A 202 -2.61 9.87 0.68
CA VAL A 202 -2.07 8.51 0.43
C VAL A 202 -2.20 8.12 -1.04
N GLY A 203 -2.98 8.85 -1.84
CA GLY A 203 -3.27 8.53 -3.24
C GLY A 203 -4.09 7.25 -3.39
N CYS A 204 -5.12 7.08 -2.58
CA CYS A 204 -6.07 5.99 -2.72
C CYS A 204 -7.45 6.53 -3.11
N HIS A 205 -8.30 5.64 -3.63
CA HIS A 205 -9.65 6.05 -3.97
C HIS A 205 -10.45 6.43 -2.71
N PRO A 206 -11.17 7.57 -2.67
CA PRO A 206 -11.92 8.03 -1.48
C PRO A 206 -12.86 6.98 -0.89
N ARG A 207 -13.49 6.16 -1.76
CA ARG A 207 -14.34 5.06 -1.33
C ARG A 207 -13.61 4.04 -0.45
N PHE A 208 -12.33 3.76 -0.73
CA PHE A 208 -11.52 2.86 0.09
C PHE A 208 -11.34 3.43 1.51
N ALA A 209 -11.03 4.71 1.62
CA ALA A 209 -10.89 5.38 2.91
C ALA A 209 -12.22 5.37 3.68
N ALA A 210 -13.35 5.69 3.02
CA ALA A 210 -14.68 5.65 3.63
C ALA A 210 -15.09 4.24 4.11
N GLU A 211 -14.85 3.20 3.29
CA GLU A 211 -15.10 1.80 3.67
C GLU A 211 -14.27 1.40 4.91
N ARG A 212 -13.02 1.87 5.00
CA ARG A 212 -12.17 1.60 6.18
C ARG A 212 -12.63 2.35 7.42
N THR A 213 -13.06 3.60 7.31
CA THR A 213 -13.65 4.36 8.42
C THR A 213 -14.88 3.67 8.97
N SER A 214 -15.77 3.20 8.09
CA SER A 214 -16.97 2.46 8.49
C SER A 214 -16.63 1.15 9.21
N ALA A 215 -15.62 0.42 8.72
CA ALA A 215 -15.16 -0.81 9.37
C ALA A 215 -14.60 -0.54 10.78
N LEU A 216 -13.79 0.51 10.95
CA LEU A 216 -13.24 0.91 12.24
C LEU A 216 -14.35 1.35 13.22
N ALA A 217 -15.36 2.08 12.75
CA ALA A 217 -16.51 2.47 13.56
C ALA A 217 -17.32 1.24 14.03
N THR A 218 -17.50 0.23 13.17
CA THR A 218 -18.18 -1.02 13.52
C THR A 218 -17.40 -1.81 14.58
N ASP A 219 -16.09 -1.86 14.48
CA ASP A 219 -15.22 -2.51 15.48
C ASP A 219 -15.37 -1.85 16.86
N TRP A 220 -15.43 -0.52 16.90
CA TRP A 220 -15.67 0.23 18.13
C TRP A 220 -17.05 -0.02 18.73
N ALA A 221 -18.10 -0.05 17.90
CA ALA A 221 -19.45 -0.36 18.35
C ALA A 221 -19.54 -1.78 18.92
N ASN A 222 -18.92 -2.76 18.28
CA ASN A 222 -18.85 -4.14 18.77
C ASN A 222 -18.08 -4.23 20.09
N TYR A 223 -16.96 -3.52 20.25
CA TYR A 223 -16.20 -3.48 21.49
C TYR A 223 -17.00 -2.89 22.63
N ALA A 224 -17.70 -1.78 22.40
CA ALA A 224 -18.58 -1.16 23.39
C ALA A 224 -19.71 -2.12 23.81
N ALA A 225 -20.33 -2.83 22.86
CA ALA A 225 -21.37 -3.81 23.12
C ALA A 225 -20.87 -5.03 23.95
N ILE A 226 -19.65 -5.50 23.70
CA ILE A 226 -19.02 -6.57 24.48
C ILE A 226 -18.76 -6.13 25.93
N ARG A 227 -18.27 -4.91 26.13
CA ARG A 227 -18.03 -4.36 27.46
C ARG A 227 -19.31 -4.04 28.24
N ALA A 228 -20.40 -3.70 27.55
CA ALA A 228 -21.68 -3.42 28.15
C ALA A 228 -22.44 -4.69 28.61
N ARG A 229 -21.97 -5.90 28.26
CA ARG A 229 -22.56 -7.15 28.74
C ARG A 229 -22.22 -7.33 30.22
N PRO A 230 -23.22 -7.42 31.11
CA PRO A 230 -22.96 -7.68 32.53
C PRO A 230 -22.24 -9.03 32.67
N SER A 231 -21.24 -9.07 33.54
CA SER A 231 -20.58 -10.33 33.91
C SER A 231 -21.62 -11.32 34.41
N PRO A 232 -21.57 -12.62 34.02
CA PRO A 232 -22.47 -13.60 34.57
C PRO A 232 -22.25 -13.63 36.08
N THR A 233 -23.30 -13.26 36.81
CA THR A 233 -23.32 -13.39 38.27
C THR A 233 -23.23 -14.88 38.58
N ASN A 234 -22.11 -15.31 39.15
CA ASN A 234 -22.00 -16.65 39.74
C ASN A 234 -23.02 -16.73 40.87
N ALA A 235 -24.08 -17.51 40.62
CA ALA A 235 -25.00 -17.97 41.61
C ALA A 235 -24.51 -19.32 42.15
#